data_f51c6806d7a1dda0672e2ad023221062
#
_entry.id   f51c6806d7a1dda0672e2ad023221062
#
_cell.length_a   1.000
_cell.length_b   1.000
_cell.length_c   1.000
_cell.angle_alpha   90.00
_cell.angle_beta   90.00
_cell.angle_gamma   90.00
#
_symmetry.space_group_name_H-M   'P 1'
#
loop_
_entity.id
_entity.type
_entity.pdbx_description
1 polymer ?
#
loop_
_entity_poly.entity_id
_entity_poly.type
_entity_poly.pdbx_seq_one_letter_code
_entity_poly.pdbx_strand_id
1 'polypeptide(L)'
;LPYSQVSYSFSQSDSSYVDGQAPQEVNYLYSGSGGLSRFYLGSSFLLDKSLSFGVNISYLFGQLNNNKKVDFLNDDFLNVKSQESLNIGGLYYDFGAQFNRKIDNYNIKLGVVLSNSNSVNATLNKLSERYYLDFDTEVIIDTTENSQLNKGVIIMPNNIGFGLNIKSNNLSLFLDFSQKDWSQFSSFGLSDSLSSS
;
A
#
# COMPACT_ATOMS: atom_id res chain seq x y z
N LEU A 1 1.44 4.18 -14.56
CA LEU A 1 2.42 4.77 -13.65
C LEU A 1 2.52 3.93 -12.38
N PRO A 2 3.72 3.73 -11.80
CA PRO A 2 3.84 3.15 -10.47
C PRO A 2 3.11 4.04 -9.46
N TYR A 3 2.32 3.42 -8.58
CA TYR A 3 1.59 4.10 -7.52
C TYR A 3 2.30 3.93 -6.18
N SER A 4 2.72 2.71 -5.90
CA SER A 4 3.47 2.35 -4.71
C SER A 4 4.31 1.11 -4.99
N GLN A 5 5.47 1.01 -4.36
CA GLN A 5 6.34 -0.16 -4.44
C GLN A 5 6.88 -0.46 -3.05
N VAL A 6 6.96 -1.74 -2.73
CA VAL A 6 7.52 -2.24 -1.48
C VAL A 6 8.59 -3.28 -1.80
N SER A 7 9.73 -3.17 -1.12
CA SER A 7 10.78 -4.19 -1.13
C SER A 7 11.56 -4.09 0.17
N TYR A 8 11.52 -5.15 0.97
CA TYR A 8 12.30 -5.25 2.19
C TYR A 8 12.70 -6.69 2.45
N SER A 9 13.81 -6.87 3.16
CA SER A 9 14.24 -8.15 3.71
C SER A 9 15.01 -7.86 5.00
N PHE A 10 14.64 -8.50 6.07
CA PHE A 10 15.38 -8.44 7.32
C PHE A 10 15.29 -9.78 8.07
N SER A 11 16.26 -10.03 8.94
CA SER A 11 16.31 -11.18 9.81
C SER A 11 16.50 -10.75 11.26
N GLN A 12 15.92 -11.50 12.17
CA GLN A 12 16.07 -11.33 13.60
C GLN A 12 16.27 -12.71 14.23
N SER A 13 17.30 -12.83 15.09
CA SER A 13 17.51 -14.02 15.89
C SER A 13 17.03 -13.78 17.31
N ASP A 14 16.40 -14.77 17.90
CA ASP A 14 15.89 -14.73 19.27
C ASP A 14 16.00 -16.12 19.89
N SER A 15 15.89 -16.19 21.23
CA SER A 15 15.84 -17.44 21.97
C SER A 15 14.42 -17.74 22.40
N SER A 16 13.84 -18.79 21.84
CA SER A 16 12.51 -19.26 22.23
C SER A 16 12.59 -20.28 23.36
N TYR A 17 11.76 -20.10 24.39
CA TYR A 17 11.62 -21.06 25.47
C TYR A 17 10.44 -21.97 25.18
N VAL A 18 10.71 -23.26 25.02
CA VAL A 18 9.68 -24.30 24.99
C VAL A 18 9.64 -24.93 26.37
N ASP A 19 8.46 -25.09 26.96
CA ASP A 19 8.28 -25.53 28.35
C ASP A 19 8.98 -26.88 28.58
N GLY A 20 9.90 -26.90 29.54
CA GLY A 20 10.69 -28.09 29.91
C GLY A 20 11.94 -28.37 29.05
N GLN A 21 12.29 -27.50 28.11
CA GLN A 21 13.49 -27.66 27.26
C GLN A 21 14.48 -26.49 27.43
N ALA A 22 15.72 -26.69 26.99
CA ALA A 22 16.69 -25.62 26.90
C ALA A 22 16.24 -24.54 25.89
N PRO A 23 16.64 -23.26 26.07
CA PRO A 23 16.35 -22.22 25.13
C PRO A 23 16.78 -22.62 23.71
N GLN A 24 15.90 -22.47 22.75
CA GLN A 24 16.17 -22.76 21.34
C GLN A 24 16.46 -21.45 20.61
N GLU A 25 17.54 -21.42 19.87
CA GLU A 25 17.80 -20.30 18.97
C GLU A 25 16.88 -20.39 17.74
N VAL A 26 16.22 -19.29 17.42
CA VAL A 26 15.26 -19.18 16.34
C VAL A 26 15.59 -17.98 15.48
N ASN A 27 15.63 -18.19 14.18
CA ASN A 27 15.79 -17.13 13.19
C ASN A 27 14.44 -16.80 12.54
N TYR A 28 14.06 -15.55 12.66
CA TYR A 28 12.91 -14.99 11.96
C TYR A 28 13.39 -14.25 10.72
N LEU A 29 12.92 -14.68 9.55
CA LEU A 29 13.21 -14.01 8.29
C LEU A 29 11.93 -13.42 7.73
N TYR A 30 11.97 -12.14 7.43
CA TYR A 30 10.85 -11.41 6.86
C TYR A 30 11.26 -10.82 5.52
N SER A 31 10.45 -11.02 4.51
CA SER A 31 10.64 -10.34 3.23
C SER A 31 9.31 -9.93 2.64
N GLY A 32 9.31 -8.77 2.03
CA GLY A 32 8.15 -8.27 1.31
C GLY A 32 8.55 -7.70 -0.03
N SER A 33 7.73 -7.92 -1.02
CA SER A 33 7.95 -7.41 -2.37
C SER A 33 6.64 -7.15 -3.07
N GLY A 34 6.70 -6.32 -4.11
CA GLY A 34 5.56 -6.07 -4.96
C GLY A 34 5.29 -4.59 -5.16
N GLY A 35 4.16 -4.27 -5.75
CA GLY A 35 3.79 -2.90 -6.00
C GLY A 35 2.42 -2.77 -6.61
N LEU A 36 1.92 -1.55 -6.54
CA LEU A 36 0.68 -1.14 -7.16
C LEU A 36 0.99 -0.21 -8.32
N SER A 37 0.31 -0.41 -9.41
CA SER A 37 0.34 0.43 -10.59
C SER A 37 -1.02 1.06 -10.83
N ARG A 38 -1.01 2.24 -11.43
CA ARG A 38 -2.21 2.97 -11.78
C ARG A 38 -2.21 3.32 -13.26
N PHE A 39 -3.23 2.85 -13.97
CA PHE A 39 -3.59 3.38 -15.29
C PHE A 39 -4.67 4.42 -15.08
N TYR A 40 -4.58 5.57 -15.74
CA TYR A 40 -5.59 6.60 -15.61
C TYR A 40 -5.88 7.27 -16.95
N LEU A 41 -7.11 7.72 -17.08
CA LEU A 41 -7.60 8.58 -18.15
C LEU A 41 -8.25 9.81 -17.52
N GLY A 42 -7.83 10.98 -17.95
CA GLY A 42 -8.35 12.25 -17.46
C GLY A 42 -8.88 13.12 -18.58
N SER A 43 -9.90 13.89 -18.24
CA SER A 43 -10.44 14.95 -19.08
C SER A 43 -10.63 16.21 -18.27
N SER A 44 -10.49 17.34 -18.93
CA SER A 44 -10.78 18.65 -18.33
C SER A 44 -11.56 19.52 -19.31
N PHE A 45 -12.40 20.39 -18.75
CA PHE A 45 -13.18 21.34 -19.50
C PHE A 45 -13.09 22.73 -18.85
N LEU A 46 -13.07 23.73 -19.70
CA LEU A 46 -13.13 25.13 -19.30
C LEU A 46 -14.58 25.54 -19.19
N LEU A 47 -14.98 25.98 -17.99
CA LEU A 47 -16.32 26.57 -17.81
C LEU A 47 -16.32 28.03 -18.23
N ASP A 48 -15.25 28.75 -17.95
CA ASP A 48 -15.00 30.14 -18.35
C ASP A 48 -13.48 30.32 -18.55
N LYS A 49 -13.06 31.47 -19.07
CA LYS A 49 -11.62 31.81 -19.28
C LYS A 49 -10.74 31.67 -18.03
N SER A 50 -11.37 31.67 -16.86
CA SER A 50 -10.69 31.62 -15.57
C SER A 50 -10.88 30.31 -14.81
N LEU A 51 -11.92 29.52 -15.12
CA LEU A 51 -12.32 28.37 -14.32
C LEU A 51 -12.33 27.09 -15.16
N SER A 52 -11.63 26.08 -14.71
CA SER A 52 -11.61 24.74 -15.31
C SER A 52 -11.90 23.67 -14.28
N PHE A 53 -12.52 22.60 -14.74
CA PHE A 53 -12.76 21.39 -13.99
C PHE A 53 -12.11 20.20 -14.68
N GLY A 54 -11.62 19.26 -13.88
CA GLY A 54 -11.03 18.02 -14.35
C GLY A 54 -11.59 16.82 -13.60
N VAL A 55 -11.64 15.70 -14.29
CA VAL A 55 -11.95 14.40 -13.72
C VAL A 55 -10.93 13.38 -14.23
N ASN A 56 -10.39 12.58 -13.31
CA ASN A 56 -9.57 11.42 -13.65
C ASN A 56 -10.29 10.17 -13.19
N ILE A 57 -10.36 9.19 -14.08
CA ILE A 57 -10.77 7.83 -13.78
C ILE A 57 -9.51 6.98 -13.86
N SER A 58 -9.23 6.24 -12.81
CA SER A 58 -8.03 5.42 -12.70
C SER A 58 -8.40 3.98 -12.40
N TYR A 59 -7.64 3.04 -12.91
CA TYR A 59 -7.66 1.64 -12.48
C TYR A 59 -6.36 1.34 -11.72
N LEU A 60 -6.50 1.02 -10.45
CA LEU A 60 -5.42 0.60 -9.58
C LEU A 60 -5.32 -0.93 -9.63
N PHE A 61 -4.11 -1.46 -9.80
CA PHE A 61 -3.87 -2.90 -9.85
C PHE A 61 -2.47 -3.24 -9.40
N GLY A 62 -2.30 -4.45 -8.90
CA GLY A 62 -0.99 -4.95 -8.50
C GLY A 62 -1.05 -6.08 -7.49
N GLN A 63 0.13 -6.46 -7.01
CA GLN A 63 0.31 -7.56 -6.08
C GLN A 63 1.34 -7.19 -5.02
N LEU A 64 1.05 -7.53 -3.79
CA LEU A 64 1.96 -7.42 -2.64
C LEU A 64 2.18 -8.82 -2.07
N ASN A 65 3.44 -9.20 -1.88
CA ASN A 65 3.82 -10.49 -1.33
C ASN A 65 4.57 -10.27 -0.03
N ASN A 66 4.16 -10.96 1.02
CA ASN A 66 4.85 -11.03 2.29
C ASN A 66 5.23 -12.47 2.57
N ASN A 67 6.49 -12.69 2.92
CA ASN A 67 7.00 -13.99 3.32
C ASN A 67 7.58 -13.89 4.73
N LYS A 68 7.23 -14.84 5.56
CA LYS A 68 7.79 -15.03 6.88
C LYS A 68 8.30 -16.47 6.99
N LYS A 69 9.55 -16.61 7.42
CA LYS A 69 10.12 -17.90 7.78
C LYS A 69 10.52 -17.89 9.25
N VAL A 70 10.38 -19.01 9.90
CA VAL A 70 10.82 -19.29 11.25
C VAL A 70 11.68 -20.52 11.18
N ASP A 71 12.99 -20.32 11.30
CA ASP A 71 13.99 -21.39 11.20
C ASP A 71 14.54 -21.68 12.59
N PHE A 72 14.38 -22.91 13.06
CA PHE A 72 14.99 -23.41 14.28
C PHE A 72 16.39 -23.90 13.96
N LEU A 73 17.37 -23.57 14.82
CA LEU A 73 18.74 -24.07 14.69
C LEU A 73 18.88 -25.53 15.14
N ASN A 74 17.88 -26.04 15.84
CA ASN A 74 17.84 -27.42 16.27
C ASN A 74 16.96 -28.25 15.30
N ASP A 75 17.55 -29.31 14.74
CA ASP A 75 16.90 -30.21 13.77
C ASP A 75 15.72 -31.01 14.36
N ASP A 76 15.54 -31.02 15.70
CA ASP A 76 14.38 -31.63 16.34
C ASP A 76 13.06 -30.89 16.10
N PHE A 77 13.13 -29.65 15.58
CA PHE A 77 11.97 -28.80 15.32
C PHE A 77 11.78 -28.58 13.84
N LEU A 78 10.51 -28.62 13.42
CA LEU A 78 10.14 -28.26 12.05
C LEU A 78 10.14 -26.73 11.89
N ASN A 79 10.76 -26.29 10.85
CA ASN A 79 10.69 -24.89 10.40
C ASN A 79 9.30 -24.57 9.83
N VAL A 80 8.95 -23.28 9.85
CA VAL A 80 7.68 -22.80 9.35
C VAL A 80 7.90 -21.69 8.34
N LYS A 81 7.24 -21.76 7.20
CA LYS A 81 7.16 -20.65 6.27
C LYS A 81 5.69 -20.27 6.02
N SER A 82 5.44 -18.98 5.98
CA SER A 82 4.14 -18.41 5.63
C SER A 82 4.30 -17.42 4.50
N GLN A 83 3.52 -17.59 3.46
CA GLN A 83 3.51 -16.73 2.28
C GLN A 83 2.12 -16.13 2.14
N GLU A 84 2.04 -14.81 2.08
CA GLU A 84 0.81 -14.07 1.85
C GLU A 84 0.94 -13.28 0.55
N SER A 85 -0.02 -13.44 -0.35
CA SER A 85 -0.08 -12.73 -1.61
C SER A 85 -1.41 -11.99 -1.71
N LEU A 86 -1.33 -10.68 -1.72
CA LEU A 86 -2.45 -9.75 -1.80
C LEU A 86 -2.55 -9.18 -3.22
N ASN A 87 -3.56 -9.61 -3.97
CA ASN A 87 -3.87 -9.08 -5.28
C ASN A 87 -4.92 -7.98 -5.17
N ILE A 88 -4.64 -6.82 -5.72
CA ILE A 88 -5.47 -5.63 -5.62
C ILE A 88 -5.91 -5.18 -7.01
N GLY A 89 -7.19 -4.84 -7.17
CA GLY A 89 -7.70 -4.29 -8.41
C GLY A 89 -8.99 -3.51 -8.20
N GLY A 90 -9.05 -2.26 -8.71
CA GLY A 90 -10.25 -1.45 -8.59
C GLY A 90 -10.17 -0.08 -9.22
N LEU A 91 -11.32 0.54 -9.37
CA LEU A 91 -11.45 1.89 -9.90
C LEU A 91 -11.23 2.93 -8.81
N TYR A 92 -10.64 4.04 -9.21
CA TYR A 92 -10.35 5.19 -8.36
C TYR A 92 -10.63 6.47 -9.11
N TYR A 93 -11.22 7.47 -8.45
CA TYR A 93 -11.67 8.71 -9.06
C TYR A 93 -11.05 9.91 -8.35
N ASP A 94 -10.55 10.86 -9.17
CA ASP A 94 -10.06 12.15 -8.70
C ASP A 94 -10.84 13.27 -9.43
N PHE A 95 -11.19 14.30 -8.68
CA PHE A 95 -11.83 15.51 -9.20
C PHE A 95 -10.92 16.70 -8.92
N GLY A 96 -10.86 17.61 -9.86
CA GLY A 96 -10.06 18.81 -9.72
C GLY A 96 -10.80 20.05 -10.21
N ALA A 97 -10.54 21.18 -9.58
CA ALA A 97 -10.95 22.49 -10.07
C ALA A 97 -9.74 23.41 -10.04
N GLN A 98 -9.63 24.25 -11.05
CA GLN A 98 -8.57 25.25 -11.15
C GLN A 98 -9.16 26.59 -11.54
N PHE A 99 -8.79 27.63 -10.78
CA PHE A 99 -9.07 29.01 -11.09
C PHE A 99 -7.77 29.70 -11.49
N ASN A 100 -7.78 30.42 -12.61
CA ASN A 100 -6.65 31.17 -13.13
C ASN A 100 -7.08 32.60 -13.45
N ARG A 101 -6.37 33.57 -12.90
CA ARG A 101 -6.64 34.99 -13.14
C ARG A 101 -5.34 35.77 -13.24
N LYS A 102 -5.29 36.65 -14.23
CA LYS A 102 -4.24 37.64 -14.37
C LYS A 102 -4.70 38.95 -13.75
N ILE A 103 -3.93 39.48 -12.81
CA ILE A 103 -4.13 40.79 -12.17
C ILE A 103 -2.84 41.56 -12.37
N ASP A 104 -2.90 42.60 -13.17
CA ASP A 104 -1.72 43.38 -13.59
C ASP A 104 -0.58 42.49 -14.12
N ASN A 105 0.56 42.47 -13.43
CA ASN A 105 1.72 41.66 -13.78
C ASN A 105 1.74 40.28 -13.10
N TYR A 106 0.73 39.97 -12.30
CA TYR A 106 0.65 38.72 -11.56
C TYR A 106 -0.34 37.76 -12.23
N ASN A 107 0.11 36.51 -12.42
CA ASN A 107 -0.76 35.40 -12.80
C ASN A 107 -0.98 34.54 -11.56
N ILE A 108 -2.22 34.48 -11.08
CA ILE A 108 -2.63 33.74 -9.89
C ILE A 108 -3.39 32.50 -10.33
N LYS A 109 -2.93 31.34 -9.88
CA LYS A 109 -3.63 30.06 -10.08
C LYS A 109 -3.94 29.44 -8.74
N LEU A 110 -5.20 29.07 -8.55
CA LEU A 110 -5.68 28.31 -7.40
C LEU A 110 -6.12 26.94 -7.93
N GLY A 111 -5.76 25.89 -7.23
CA GLY A 111 -6.16 24.53 -7.55
C GLY A 111 -6.73 23.82 -6.33
N VAL A 112 -7.73 23.01 -6.56
CA VAL A 112 -8.29 22.08 -5.57
C VAL A 112 -8.36 20.71 -6.21
N VAL A 113 -7.93 19.69 -5.45
CA VAL A 113 -8.05 18.28 -5.84
C VAL A 113 -8.79 17.55 -4.75
N LEU A 114 -9.76 16.75 -5.14
CA LEU A 114 -10.57 15.93 -4.26
C LEU A 114 -10.53 14.49 -4.77
N SER A 115 -10.11 13.57 -3.92
CA SER A 115 -10.25 12.15 -4.17
C SER A 115 -11.18 11.57 -3.10
N ASN A 116 -12.24 10.93 -3.53
CA ASN A 116 -13.18 10.32 -2.60
C ASN A 116 -12.62 8.99 -2.06
N SER A 117 -13.09 8.58 -0.90
CA SER A 117 -12.88 7.24 -0.38
C SER A 117 -13.42 6.20 -1.37
N ASN A 118 -12.55 5.34 -1.86
CA ASN A 118 -12.91 4.31 -2.82
C ASN A 118 -12.57 2.92 -2.27
N SER A 119 -13.49 1.99 -2.49
CA SER A 119 -13.25 0.58 -2.21
C SER A 119 -12.63 -0.10 -3.42
N VAL A 120 -11.44 -0.65 -3.26
CA VAL A 120 -10.79 -1.48 -4.28
C VAL A 120 -10.87 -2.95 -3.87
N ASN A 121 -11.16 -3.81 -4.83
CA ASN A 121 -11.23 -5.25 -4.57
C ASN A 121 -9.83 -5.78 -4.25
N ALA A 122 -9.78 -6.69 -3.30
CA ALA A 122 -8.56 -7.36 -2.91
C ALA A 122 -8.81 -8.85 -2.72
N THR A 123 -7.83 -9.66 -3.09
CA THR A 123 -7.86 -11.11 -2.91
C THR A 123 -6.59 -11.52 -2.20
N LEU A 124 -6.75 -12.11 -1.01
CA LEU A 124 -5.66 -12.61 -0.20
C LEU A 124 -5.54 -14.12 -0.40
N ASN A 125 -4.37 -14.57 -0.80
CA ASN A 125 -3.98 -15.96 -0.78
C ASN A 125 -2.94 -16.15 0.32
N LYS A 126 -3.11 -17.16 1.15
CA LYS A 126 -2.20 -17.49 2.23
C LYS A 126 -1.83 -18.95 2.17
N LEU A 127 -0.53 -19.23 2.24
CA LEU A 127 0.06 -20.54 2.29
C LEU A 127 1.00 -20.63 3.47
N SER A 128 0.78 -21.58 4.37
CA SER A 128 1.68 -21.87 5.48
C SER A 128 2.07 -23.33 5.47
N GLU A 129 3.37 -23.58 5.53
CA GLU A 129 3.95 -24.91 5.39
C GLU A 129 4.99 -25.14 6.48
N ARG A 130 5.09 -26.41 6.95
CA ARG A 130 6.18 -26.87 7.78
C ARG A 130 7.19 -27.64 6.93
N TYR A 131 8.47 -27.40 7.20
CA TYR A 131 9.56 -28.01 6.46
C TYR A 131 10.77 -28.29 7.36
N TYR A 132 11.65 -29.14 6.89
CA TYR A 132 12.99 -29.30 7.43
C TYR A 132 14.02 -29.05 6.33
N LEU A 133 15.26 -28.82 6.73
CA LEU A 133 16.37 -28.64 5.80
C LEU A 133 17.10 -29.98 5.64
N ASP A 134 17.25 -30.43 4.40
CA ASP A 134 18.09 -31.53 4.01
C ASP A 134 19.18 -31.01 3.06
N PHE A 135 20.42 -30.91 3.56
CA PHE A 135 21.55 -30.30 2.84
C PHE A 135 21.18 -28.96 2.14
N ASP A 136 20.67 -28.01 2.90
CA ASP A 136 20.21 -26.69 2.41
C ASP A 136 18.96 -26.72 1.48
N THR A 137 18.32 -27.88 1.32
CA THR A 137 17.09 -28.00 0.54
C THR A 137 15.89 -28.05 1.47
N GLU A 138 14.88 -27.22 1.22
CA GLU A 138 13.62 -27.26 1.98
C GLU A 138 12.79 -28.47 1.56
N VAL A 139 12.55 -29.37 2.50
CA VAL A 139 11.64 -30.51 2.32
C VAL A 139 10.35 -30.23 3.06
N ILE A 140 9.27 -30.06 2.32
CA ILE A 140 7.93 -29.78 2.89
C ILE A 140 7.38 -31.06 3.50
N ILE A 141 6.96 -30.97 4.77
CA ILE A 141 6.35 -32.08 5.51
C ILE A 141 4.83 -32.01 5.39
N ASP A 142 4.27 -30.83 5.64
CA ASP A 142 2.84 -30.62 5.53
C ASP A 142 2.50 -29.14 5.28
N THR A 143 1.27 -28.93 4.84
CA THR A 143 0.67 -27.62 4.65
C THR A 143 -0.33 -27.38 5.78
N THR A 144 -0.01 -26.42 6.65
CA THR A 144 -0.84 -26.08 7.81
C THR A 144 -1.97 -25.12 7.48
N GLU A 145 -1.80 -24.31 6.44
CA GLU A 145 -2.81 -23.40 5.93
C GLU A 145 -2.67 -23.25 4.42
N ASN A 146 -3.77 -23.42 3.71
CA ASN A 146 -3.87 -23.11 2.28
C ASN A 146 -5.23 -22.48 2.04
N SER A 147 -5.33 -21.19 2.35
CA SER A 147 -6.53 -20.41 2.10
C SER A 147 -6.37 -19.66 0.78
N GLN A 148 -7.06 -20.14 -0.22
CA GLN A 148 -7.12 -19.47 -1.52
C GLN A 148 -8.39 -18.63 -1.62
N LEU A 149 -8.26 -17.43 -2.19
CA LEU A 149 -9.38 -16.57 -2.58
C LEU A 149 -10.21 -15.99 -1.40
N ASN A 150 -9.59 -15.62 -0.31
CA ASN A 150 -10.24 -14.72 0.64
C ASN A 150 -10.45 -13.38 -0.05
N LYS A 151 -11.67 -13.12 -0.50
CA LYS A 151 -12.04 -11.87 -1.17
C LYS A 151 -12.44 -10.83 -0.14
N GLY A 152 -11.96 -9.63 -0.32
CA GLY A 152 -12.28 -8.51 0.52
C GLY A 152 -12.18 -7.20 -0.24
N VAL A 153 -12.31 -6.11 0.49
CA VAL A 153 -12.13 -4.76 -0.04
C VAL A 153 -11.12 -4.01 0.81
N ILE A 154 -10.33 -3.17 0.13
CA ILE A 154 -9.48 -2.19 0.77
C ILE A 154 -10.14 -0.84 0.57
N ILE A 155 -10.38 -0.12 1.66
CA ILE A 155 -10.93 1.23 1.62
C ILE A 155 -9.75 2.20 1.56
N MET A 156 -9.65 2.91 0.44
CA MET A 156 -8.65 3.95 0.25
C MET A 156 -9.11 5.25 0.92
N PRO A 157 -8.21 6.00 1.58
CA PRO A 157 -8.58 7.22 2.28
C PRO A 157 -8.98 8.33 1.32
N ASN A 158 -9.82 9.24 1.81
CA ASN A 158 -10.08 10.52 1.16
C ASN A 158 -8.79 11.31 1.04
N ASN A 159 -8.68 12.10 -0.01
CA ASN A 159 -7.60 13.07 -0.18
C ASN A 159 -8.18 14.42 -0.59
N ILE A 160 -7.73 15.47 0.09
CA ILE A 160 -8.02 16.87 -0.26
C ILE A 160 -6.68 17.57 -0.46
N GLY A 161 -6.54 18.25 -1.60
CA GLY A 161 -5.37 19.05 -1.91
C GLY A 161 -5.75 20.47 -2.35
N PHE A 162 -4.96 21.43 -1.94
CA PHE A 162 -5.05 22.83 -2.33
C PHE A 162 -3.70 23.31 -2.86
N GLY A 163 -3.71 23.99 -3.99
CA GLY A 163 -2.53 24.56 -4.58
C GLY A 163 -2.72 26.05 -4.87
N LEU A 164 -1.69 26.85 -4.61
CA LEU A 164 -1.60 28.26 -4.97
C LEU A 164 -0.31 28.46 -5.76
N ASN A 165 -0.44 29.08 -6.92
CA ASN A 165 0.69 29.55 -7.70
C ASN A 165 0.50 31.04 -8.02
N ILE A 166 1.49 31.84 -7.64
CA ILE A 166 1.56 33.27 -7.98
C ILE A 166 2.83 33.47 -8.81
N LYS A 167 2.67 33.90 -10.04
CA LYS A 167 3.78 34.15 -10.95
C LYS A 167 3.77 35.58 -11.47
N SER A 168 4.92 36.26 -11.36
CA SER A 168 5.24 37.55 -11.97
C SER A 168 6.43 37.36 -12.91
N ASN A 169 6.88 38.45 -13.58
CA ASN A 169 8.04 38.37 -14.48
C ASN A 169 9.32 37.89 -13.78
N ASN A 170 9.51 38.26 -12.51
CA ASN A 170 10.74 37.98 -11.75
C ASN A 170 10.53 37.08 -10.53
N LEU A 171 9.31 36.69 -10.22
CA LEU A 171 8.97 35.91 -9.03
C LEU A 171 7.97 34.79 -9.36
N SER A 172 8.22 33.62 -8.83
CA SER A 172 7.26 32.51 -8.83
C SER A 172 7.17 31.94 -7.42
N LEU A 173 5.97 31.93 -6.84
CA LEU A 173 5.67 31.36 -5.54
C LEU A 173 4.69 30.20 -5.73
N PHE A 174 5.00 29.05 -5.11
CA PHE A 174 4.15 27.86 -5.12
C PHE A 174 3.91 27.45 -3.68
N LEU A 175 2.67 27.19 -3.33
CA LEU A 175 2.25 26.63 -2.06
C LEU A 175 1.31 25.48 -2.33
N ASP A 176 1.61 24.31 -1.77
CA ASP A 176 0.78 23.14 -1.88
C ASP A 176 0.48 22.57 -0.48
N PHE A 177 -0.76 22.21 -0.27
CA PHE A 177 -1.22 21.54 0.93
C PHE A 177 -2.02 20.30 0.52
N SER A 178 -1.76 19.17 1.14
CA SER A 178 -2.58 17.97 0.96
C SER A 178 -2.82 17.28 2.29
N GLN A 179 -4.01 16.75 2.46
CA GLN A 179 -4.43 15.99 3.62
C GLN A 179 -5.11 14.70 3.18
N LYS A 180 -4.69 13.60 3.78
CA LYS A 180 -5.32 12.28 3.62
C LYS A 180 -5.87 11.82 4.96
N ASP A 181 -7.10 11.38 4.97
CA ASP A 181 -7.74 10.85 6.17
C ASP A 181 -7.53 9.33 6.27
N TRP A 182 -6.42 8.96 6.88
CA TRP A 182 -6.04 7.57 7.08
C TRP A 182 -6.91 6.82 8.10
N SER A 183 -7.74 7.52 8.89
CA SER A 183 -8.67 6.87 9.82
C SER A 183 -9.71 6.00 9.09
N GLN A 184 -9.95 6.27 7.82
CA GLN A 184 -10.87 5.52 6.98
C GLN A 184 -10.22 4.34 6.27
N PHE A 185 -8.90 4.21 6.36
CA PHE A 185 -8.20 3.09 5.74
C PHE A 185 -8.58 1.78 6.41
N SER A 186 -9.05 0.82 5.64
CA SER A 186 -9.35 -0.53 6.10
C SER A 186 -8.83 -1.53 5.07
N SER A 187 -8.12 -2.53 5.55
CA SER A 187 -7.62 -3.63 4.73
C SER A 187 -8.11 -4.95 5.33
N PHE A 188 -9.01 -5.65 4.64
CA PHE A 188 -9.53 -6.97 5.04
C PHE A 188 -10.08 -7.07 6.47
N GLY A 189 -10.62 -5.99 7.02
CA GLY A 189 -11.09 -5.99 8.41
C GLY A 189 -9.96 -5.94 9.44
N LEU A 190 -8.71 -5.69 9.04
CA LEU A 190 -7.58 -5.44 9.96
C LEU A 190 -7.59 -4.02 10.53
N SER A 191 -8.76 -3.43 10.70
CA SER A 191 -8.93 -2.07 11.24
C SER A 191 -8.52 -1.91 12.71
N ASP A 192 -8.16 -2.99 13.41
CA ASP A 192 -8.07 -2.95 14.87
C ASP A 192 -6.68 -2.79 15.46
N SER A 193 -5.61 -2.74 14.66
CA SER A 193 -4.26 -2.75 15.24
C SER A 193 -3.49 -1.43 15.19
N LEU A 194 -4.00 -0.36 14.59
CA LEU A 194 -3.29 0.93 14.48
C LEU A 194 -3.89 2.06 15.30
N SER A 195 -4.93 1.81 16.12
CA SER A 195 -5.56 2.85 16.92
C SER A 195 -5.14 2.88 18.39
N SER A 196 -4.12 2.14 18.79
CA SER A 196 -3.64 2.15 20.17
C SER A 196 -2.13 2.25 20.25
N SER A 197 -1.62 3.48 20.18
CA SER A 197 -0.43 3.93 20.93
C SER A 197 -0.15 5.41 20.68
#